data_d9eb6184bb6a6e505f26c2b855693906
#
_entry.id   d9eb6184bb6a6e505f26c2b855693906
#
_cell.length_a   1.000
_cell.length_b   1.000
_cell.length_c   1.000
_cell.angle_alpha   90.00
_cell.angle_beta   90.00
_cell.angle_gamma   90.00
#
_symmetry.space_group_name_H-M   'P 1'
#
loop_
_entity.id
_entity.type
_entity.pdbx_description
1 polymer ?
#
loop_
_entity_poly.entity_id
_entity_poly.type
_entity_poly.pdbx_seq_one_letter_code
_entity_poly.pdbx_strand_id
1 'polypeptide(L)'
;EIAKPEGKVQAWIPVPSVNEAEWFKSNESKWTTTGEAVLKHDAKYNAAFVHVEWGAAQEAPVIEVTSSVSAQDRAVDLSKPGSAPDLSAAERKLYTEPTNLIPTDGIVKSTSDKIVGSARTDREKAQKIYDWVVESTYRNAKTRGCGIGDVAAMLTSGNLNGKCADLNALYVGLARAAGLPARDVYGIRVMPSKFGYKSLGAGSENITKAQHCRAEVYLSGLGWVPVDPADVRKVILEEPPANLAIDDPKVVAARRALFGGWEGNWLAYNFAHDLNLPGASGPMLEFL
;
A
#
# COMPACT_ATOMS: atom_id res chain seq x y z
N GLU A 1 4.93 -22.03 -9.54
CA GLU A 1 5.06 -22.97 -10.68
C GLU A 1 4.67 -22.27 -11.97
N ILE A 2 5.51 -22.42 -13.02
CA ILE A 2 5.28 -21.84 -14.35
C ILE A 2 4.91 -22.99 -15.29
N ALA A 3 3.66 -22.97 -15.76
CA ALA A 3 3.17 -23.99 -16.67
C ALA A 3 3.71 -23.74 -18.10
N LYS A 4 4.24 -24.80 -18.74
CA LYS A 4 4.69 -24.80 -20.15
C LYS A 4 5.67 -23.67 -20.48
N PRO A 5 6.86 -23.61 -19.85
CA PRO A 5 7.84 -22.58 -20.15
C PRO A 5 8.35 -22.72 -21.59
N GLU A 6 8.43 -21.60 -22.30
CA GLU A 6 9.05 -21.51 -23.63
C GLU A 6 10.35 -20.71 -23.51
N GLY A 7 11.51 -21.41 -23.61
CA GLY A 7 12.81 -20.77 -23.50
C GLY A 7 13.25 -20.45 -22.07
N LYS A 8 14.12 -19.44 -21.94
CA LYS A 8 14.62 -18.96 -20.64
C LYS A 8 13.48 -18.25 -19.88
N VAL A 9 13.29 -18.63 -18.62
CA VAL A 9 12.28 -18.06 -17.73
C VAL A 9 12.94 -17.27 -16.60
N GLN A 10 12.38 -16.14 -16.25
CA GLN A 10 12.79 -15.33 -15.11
C GLN A 10 11.58 -15.00 -14.24
N ALA A 11 11.79 -14.88 -12.93
CA ALA A 11 10.79 -14.36 -12.00
C ALA A 11 11.44 -13.48 -10.93
N TRP A 12 10.66 -12.52 -10.45
CA TRP A 12 11.02 -11.63 -9.33
C TRP A 12 9.96 -11.77 -8.26
N ILE A 13 10.33 -12.36 -7.14
CA ILE A 13 9.43 -12.64 -6.02
C ILE A 13 9.69 -11.60 -4.93
N PRO A 14 8.74 -10.71 -4.62
CA PRO A 14 8.93 -9.74 -3.55
C PRO A 14 9.12 -10.43 -2.21
N VAL A 15 10.04 -9.90 -1.42
CA VAL A 15 10.25 -10.30 -0.03
C VAL A 15 10.16 -9.09 0.87
N PRO A 16 9.75 -9.24 2.15
CA PRO A 16 9.64 -8.13 3.06
C PRO A 16 10.95 -7.35 3.20
N SER A 17 10.90 -6.04 2.96
CA SER A 17 12.03 -5.11 3.09
C SER A 17 11.74 -3.91 3.97
N VAL A 18 10.51 -3.81 4.48
CA VAL A 18 10.11 -2.79 5.45
C VAL A 18 10.73 -3.14 6.81
N ASN A 19 11.39 -2.17 7.43
CA ASN A 19 11.92 -2.26 8.79
C ASN A 19 11.63 -0.95 9.52
N GLU A 20 10.49 -0.93 10.17
CA GLU A 20 10.03 0.18 10.99
C GLU A 20 9.98 -0.32 12.45
N ALA A 21 11.04 -0.03 13.20
CA ALA A 21 11.37 -0.66 14.48
C ALA A 21 10.20 -0.76 15.49
N GLU A 22 9.24 0.17 15.40
CA GLU A 22 8.13 0.25 16.36
C GLU A 22 6.96 -0.68 16.02
N TRP A 23 6.79 -1.08 14.75
CA TRP A 23 5.60 -1.83 14.36
C TRP A 23 5.82 -2.98 13.40
N PHE A 24 6.95 -3.01 12.67
CA PHE A 24 7.23 -4.06 11.70
C PHE A 24 8.72 -4.35 11.57
N LYS A 25 9.06 -5.61 11.67
CA LYS A 25 10.43 -6.10 11.46
C LYS A 25 10.42 -7.25 10.47
N SER A 26 11.12 -7.08 9.37
CA SER A 26 11.45 -8.16 8.44
C SER A 26 12.58 -8.99 8.98
N ASN A 27 12.45 -10.31 8.96
CA ASN A 27 13.52 -11.25 9.19
C ASN A 27 14.08 -11.73 7.84
N GLU A 28 15.13 -12.53 7.87
CA GLU A 28 15.71 -13.11 6.66
C GLU A 28 14.66 -13.98 5.93
N SER A 29 14.56 -13.79 4.61
CA SER A 29 13.78 -14.66 3.73
C SER A 29 14.67 -15.80 3.20
N LYS A 30 14.12 -17.00 3.12
CA LYS A 30 14.79 -18.19 2.61
C LYS A 30 14.05 -18.71 1.38
N TRP A 31 14.76 -19.36 0.48
CA TRP A 31 14.15 -19.95 -0.71
C TRP A 31 14.78 -21.25 -1.12
N THR A 32 14.01 -22.05 -1.83
CA THR A 32 14.44 -23.24 -2.55
C THR A 32 13.95 -23.16 -3.99
N THR A 33 14.77 -23.55 -4.94
CA THR A 33 14.42 -23.49 -6.37
C THR A 33 15.23 -24.48 -7.18
N THR A 34 14.75 -24.83 -8.35
CA THR A 34 15.47 -25.60 -9.38
C THR A 34 16.28 -24.69 -10.32
N GLY A 35 16.19 -23.37 -10.16
CA GLY A 35 16.92 -22.37 -10.93
C GLY A 35 18.05 -21.71 -10.14
N GLU A 36 18.67 -20.71 -10.75
CA GLU A 36 19.64 -19.85 -10.09
C GLU A 36 18.91 -18.65 -9.49
N ALA A 37 19.02 -18.44 -8.17
CA ALA A 37 18.31 -17.39 -7.49
C ALA A 37 19.24 -16.51 -6.63
N VAL A 38 18.97 -15.21 -6.61
CA VAL A 38 19.74 -14.22 -5.86
C VAL A 38 18.80 -13.13 -5.30
N LEU A 39 19.06 -12.71 -4.06
CA LEU A 39 18.38 -11.56 -3.48
C LEU A 39 18.90 -10.27 -4.13
N LYS A 40 17.98 -9.45 -4.61
CA LYS A 40 18.27 -8.14 -5.18
C LYS A 40 17.43 -7.05 -4.51
N HIS A 41 17.89 -5.83 -4.62
CA HIS A 41 17.21 -4.66 -4.10
C HIS A 41 17.04 -3.60 -5.19
N ASP A 42 15.91 -2.92 -5.17
CA ASP A 42 15.72 -1.69 -5.91
C ASP A 42 16.59 -0.57 -5.33
N ALA A 43 17.20 0.22 -6.22
CA ALA A 43 18.13 1.27 -5.81
C ALA A 43 17.44 2.49 -5.18
N LYS A 44 16.17 2.74 -5.49
CA LYS A 44 15.44 3.94 -5.06
C LYS A 44 14.74 3.76 -3.72
N TYR A 45 14.04 2.65 -3.54
CA TYR A 45 13.21 2.36 -2.37
C TYR A 45 13.78 1.24 -1.49
N ASN A 46 14.89 0.63 -1.93
CA ASN A 46 15.45 -0.57 -1.29
C ASN A 46 14.45 -1.73 -1.18
N ALA A 47 13.49 -1.79 -2.10
CA ALA A 47 12.55 -2.89 -2.16
C ALA A 47 13.28 -4.18 -2.53
N ALA A 48 13.07 -5.23 -1.73
CA ALA A 48 13.77 -6.50 -1.89
C ALA A 48 12.95 -7.53 -2.65
N PHE A 49 13.61 -8.31 -3.49
CA PHE A 49 13.01 -9.43 -4.21
C PHE A 49 14.04 -10.51 -4.52
N VAL A 50 13.59 -11.76 -4.56
CA VAL A 50 14.38 -12.87 -5.06
C VAL A 50 14.22 -12.92 -6.57
N HIS A 51 15.29 -12.65 -7.30
CA HIS A 51 15.35 -12.85 -8.73
C HIS A 51 15.82 -14.26 -9.03
N VAL A 52 15.07 -15.00 -9.81
CA VAL A 52 15.37 -16.39 -10.19
C VAL A 52 15.34 -16.55 -11.70
N GLU A 53 16.29 -17.31 -12.21
CA GLU A 53 16.41 -17.67 -13.62
C GLU A 53 16.40 -19.19 -13.80
N TRP A 54 15.67 -19.66 -14.81
CA TRP A 54 15.67 -21.06 -15.25
C TRP A 54 16.08 -21.14 -16.72
N GLY A 55 16.97 -22.09 -17.03
CA GLY A 55 17.36 -22.37 -18.39
C GLY A 55 16.22 -22.93 -19.24
N ALA A 56 16.37 -22.84 -20.56
CA ALA A 56 15.34 -23.29 -21.52
C ALA A 56 14.99 -24.79 -21.43
N ALA A 57 15.87 -25.60 -20.86
CA ALA A 57 15.66 -27.04 -20.70
C ALA A 57 14.99 -27.41 -19.38
N GLN A 58 14.68 -26.43 -18.52
CA GLN A 58 14.07 -26.71 -17.22
C GLN A 58 12.59 -27.02 -17.36
N GLU A 59 12.23 -28.26 -17.09
CA GLU A 59 10.83 -28.67 -16.95
C GLU A 59 10.27 -28.22 -15.60
N ALA A 60 9.03 -27.65 -15.60
CA ALA A 60 8.32 -27.21 -14.40
C ALA A 60 9.16 -26.32 -13.45
N PRO A 61 9.52 -25.07 -13.86
CA PRO A 61 10.24 -24.16 -12.99
C PRO A 61 9.45 -23.84 -11.71
N VAL A 62 10.08 -24.02 -10.56
CA VAL A 62 9.49 -23.78 -9.24
C VAL A 62 10.44 -22.98 -8.37
N ILE A 63 9.92 -22.02 -7.65
CA ILE A 63 10.56 -21.41 -6.50
C ILE A 63 9.59 -21.37 -5.32
N GLU A 64 10.06 -21.73 -4.16
CA GLU A 64 9.39 -21.58 -2.89
C GLU A 64 10.16 -20.56 -2.06
N VAL A 65 9.49 -19.51 -1.59
CA VAL A 65 10.08 -18.48 -0.75
C VAL A 65 9.36 -18.47 0.59
N THR A 66 10.12 -18.57 1.68
CA THR A 66 9.62 -18.46 3.03
C THR A 66 10.13 -17.17 3.65
N SER A 67 9.21 -16.29 4.04
CA SER A 67 9.52 -15.05 4.76
C SER A 67 8.91 -15.08 6.15
N SER A 68 9.62 -14.54 7.12
CA SER A 68 9.09 -14.33 8.46
C SER A 68 9.17 -12.86 8.87
N VAL A 69 8.17 -12.41 9.58
CA VAL A 69 8.08 -11.02 10.05
C VAL A 69 7.57 -10.98 11.47
N SER A 70 7.91 -9.90 12.17
CA SER A 70 7.26 -9.53 13.42
C SER A 70 6.48 -8.26 13.20
N ALA A 71 5.18 -8.28 13.47
CA ALA A 71 4.30 -7.14 13.31
C ALA A 71 3.44 -6.96 14.56
N GLN A 72 3.10 -5.71 14.85
CA GLN A 72 2.18 -5.36 15.93
C GLN A 72 1.19 -4.30 15.47
N ASP A 73 0.11 -4.15 16.22
CA ASP A 73 -0.88 -3.11 15.97
C ASP A 73 -0.23 -1.74 16.11
N ARG A 74 -0.64 -0.83 15.26
CA ARG A 74 -0.10 0.52 15.22
C ARG A 74 -1.19 1.53 15.52
N ALA A 75 -0.91 2.42 16.47
CA ALA A 75 -1.77 3.54 16.80
C ALA A 75 -0.91 4.76 17.16
N VAL A 76 -1.13 5.86 16.46
CA VAL A 76 -0.48 7.15 16.74
C VAL A 76 -1.47 8.05 17.47
N ASP A 77 -1.09 8.52 18.64
CA ASP A 77 -1.92 9.48 19.40
C ASP A 77 -1.83 10.87 18.76
N LEU A 78 -2.76 11.15 17.88
CA LEU A 78 -2.84 12.42 17.17
C LEU A 78 -3.19 13.62 18.05
N SER A 79 -3.62 13.41 19.29
CA SER A 79 -4.00 14.49 20.21
C SER A 79 -2.80 15.14 20.89
N LYS A 80 -1.68 14.45 20.92
CA LYS A 80 -0.46 14.88 21.60
C LYS A 80 0.56 15.46 20.64
N PRO A 81 1.34 16.44 21.06
CA PRO A 81 2.55 16.81 20.34
C PRO A 81 3.52 15.62 20.35
N GLY A 82 4.08 15.31 19.20
CA GLY A 82 5.08 14.27 19.11
C GLY A 82 6.51 14.85 19.08
N SER A 83 7.49 13.95 19.14
CA SER A 83 8.92 14.27 19.07
C SER A 83 9.66 13.49 17.98
N ALA A 84 8.91 12.96 17.00
CA ALA A 84 9.53 12.28 15.87
C ALA A 84 10.44 13.24 15.10
N PRO A 85 11.67 12.79 14.74
CA PRO A 85 12.61 13.62 13.99
C PRO A 85 12.05 13.94 12.60
N ASP A 86 12.36 15.12 12.07
CA ASP A 86 11.96 15.47 10.71
C ASP A 86 12.62 14.54 9.68
N LEU A 87 11.91 14.32 8.56
CA LEU A 87 12.48 13.61 7.43
C LEU A 87 13.71 14.36 6.90
N SER A 88 14.72 13.60 6.49
CA SER A 88 15.81 14.16 5.69
C SER A 88 15.29 14.83 4.41
N ALA A 89 16.05 15.75 3.85
CA ALA A 89 15.66 16.41 2.59
C ALA A 89 15.45 15.38 1.44
N ALA A 90 16.24 14.31 1.42
CA ALA A 90 16.13 13.24 0.43
C ALA A 90 14.82 12.44 0.61
N GLU A 91 14.48 12.04 1.82
CA GLU A 91 13.24 11.32 2.12
C GLU A 91 12.01 12.21 1.86
N ARG A 92 12.05 13.47 2.29
CA ARG A 92 10.98 14.41 2.01
C ARG A 92 10.75 14.55 0.51
N LYS A 93 11.82 14.69 -0.27
CA LYS A 93 11.73 14.72 -1.73
C LYS A 93 11.13 13.44 -2.28
N LEU A 94 11.66 12.27 -1.89
CA LEU A 94 11.21 10.95 -2.34
C LEU A 94 9.71 10.74 -2.15
N TYR A 95 9.17 11.18 -1.02
CA TYR A 95 7.77 10.96 -0.67
C TYR A 95 6.85 12.14 -0.95
N THR A 96 7.34 13.20 -1.61
CA THR A 96 6.52 14.29 -2.17
C THR A 96 6.58 14.38 -3.69
N GLU A 97 7.57 13.73 -4.33
CA GLU A 97 7.69 13.75 -5.79
C GLU A 97 6.59 12.90 -6.46
N PRO A 98 6.21 13.22 -7.70
CA PRO A 98 5.28 12.39 -8.46
C PRO A 98 5.89 11.03 -8.83
N THR A 99 5.02 10.05 -9.08
CA THR A 99 5.35 8.80 -9.74
C THR A 99 4.46 8.65 -10.99
N ASN A 100 4.73 7.65 -11.80
CA ASN A 100 4.03 7.49 -13.09
C ASN A 100 2.49 7.49 -12.94
N LEU A 101 1.96 6.74 -11.96
CA LEU A 101 0.52 6.68 -11.72
C LEU A 101 0.00 7.69 -10.69
N ILE A 102 0.89 8.38 -9.99
CA ILE A 102 0.54 9.32 -8.92
C ILE A 102 1.17 10.69 -9.22
N PRO A 103 0.67 11.43 -10.21
CA PRO A 103 1.10 12.80 -10.46
C PRO A 103 0.66 13.73 -9.32
N THR A 104 1.36 14.86 -9.16
CA THR A 104 1.10 15.83 -8.09
C THR A 104 0.68 17.20 -8.61
N ASP A 105 0.51 17.31 -9.92
CA ASP A 105 0.09 18.54 -10.63
C ASP A 105 -1.28 18.37 -11.31
N GLY A 106 -1.64 19.27 -12.20
CA GLY A 106 -2.85 19.21 -13.01
C GLY A 106 -4.13 19.00 -12.19
N ILE A 107 -4.91 17.98 -12.57
CA ILE A 107 -6.18 17.67 -11.91
C ILE A 107 -5.99 17.21 -10.45
N VAL A 108 -4.88 16.53 -10.15
CA VAL A 108 -4.58 16.07 -8.79
C VAL A 108 -4.35 17.27 -7.89
N LYS A 109 -3.54 18.23 -8.33
CA LYS A 109 -3.28 19.47 -7.58
C LYS A 109 -4.57 20.30 -7.38
N SER A 110 -5.31 20.51 -8.45
CA SER A 110 -6.55 21.32 -8.37
C SER A 110 -7.61 20.67 -7.47
N THR A 111 -7.69 19.33 -7.46
CA THR A 111 -8.60 18.59 -6.58
C THR A 111 -8.12 18.68 -5.14
N SER A 112 -6.83 18.45 -4.90
CA SER A 112 -6.23 18.58 -3.57
C SER A 112 -6.46 19.96 -2.98
N ASP A 113 -6.21 21.03 -3.75
CA ASP A 113 -6.41 22.42 -3.29
C ASP A 113 -7.86 22.70 -2.88
N LYS A 114 -8.83 22.17 -3.62
CA LYS A 114 -10.25 22.29 -3.27
C LYS A 114 -10.58 21.55 -1.96
N ILE A 115 -10.02 20.36 -1.76
CA ILE A 115 -10.26 19.55 -0.56
C ILE A 115 -9.66 20.21 0.67
N VAL A 116 -8.37 20.58 0.61
CA VAL A 116 -7.68 21.14 1.77
C VAL A 116 -8.20 22.55 2.11
N GLY A 117 -8.54 23.35 1.09
CA GLY A 117 -9.18 24.65 1.26
C GLY A 117 -8.48 25.51 2.30
N SER A 118 -9.18 25.85 3.38
CA SER A 118 -8.69 26.69 4.47
C SER A 118 -7.93 25.94 5.58
N ALA A 119 -7.55 24.66 5.38
CA ALA A 119 -6.76 23.92 6.36
C ALA A 119 -5.43 24.64 6.67
N ARG A 120 -5.13 24.80 7.95
CA ARG A 120 -3.97 25.56 8.41
C ARG A 120 -2.79 24.68 8.80
N THR A 121 -3.05 23.43 9.17
CA THR A 121 -2.04 22.47 9.62
C THR A 121 -1.96 21.29 8.69
N ASP A 122 -0.82 20.61 8.67
CA ASP A 122 -0.63 19.39 7.86
C ASP A 122 -1.58 18.28 8.30
N ARG A 123 -1.86 18.19 9.60
CA ARG A 123 -2.85 17.25 10.14
C ARG A 123 -4.26 17.54 9.59
N GLU A 124 -4.69 18.81 9.58
CA GLU A 124 -5.99 19.18 9.01
C GLU A 124 -6.09 18.85 7.53
N LYS A 125 -5.02 19.09 6.75
CA LYS A 125 -4.96 18.71 5.33
C LYS A 125 -5.09 17.19 5.17
N ALA A 126 -4.28 16.42 5.90
CA ALA A 126 -4.29 14.96 5.86
C ALA A 126 -5.67 14.39 6.21
N GLN A 127 -6.32 14.91 7.25
CA GLN A 127 -7.65 14.49 7.68
C GLN A 127 -8.71 14.82 6.62
N LYS A 128 -8.71 16.03 6.06
CA LYS A 128 -9.66 16.42 5.02
C LYS A 128 -9.54 15.56 3.77
N ILE A 129 -8.32 15.23 3.36
CA ILE A 129 -8.08 14.33 2.23
C ILE A 129 -8.61 12.93 2.54
N TYR A 130 -8.32 12.41 3.73
CA TYR A 130 -8.80 11.11 4.18
C TYR A 130 -10.34 11.05 4.17
N ASP A 131 -10.97 12.04 4.79
CA ASP A 131 -12.43 12.13 4.84
C ASP A 131 -13.04 12.21 3.45
N TRP A 132 -12.46 13.03 2.57
CA TRP A 132 -12.92 13.17 1.19
C TRP A 132 -12.80 11.84 0.42
N VAL A 133 -11.69 11.12 0.56
CA VAL A 133 -11.52 9.80 -0.09
C VAL A 133 -12.56 8.82 0.43
N VAL A 134 -12.77 8.75 1.75
CA VAL A 134 -13.81 7.90 2.34
C VAL A 134 -15.21 8.26 1.82
N GLU A 135 -15.54 9.51 1.67
CA GLU A 135 -16.88 9.98 1.30
C GLU A 135 -17.16 9.92 -0.21
N SER A 136 -16.13 10.18 -1.03
CA SER A 136 -16.27 10.35 -2.48
C SER A 136 -15.98 9.08 -3.29
N THR A 137 -15.36 8.07 -2.70
CA THR A 137 -14.95 6.85 -3.42
C THR A 137 -15.86 5.67 -3.11
N TYR A 138 -15.71 4.61 -3.90
CA TYR A 138 -16.48 3.36 -3.72
C TYR A 138 -15.56 2.17 -3.92
N ARG A 139 -15.70 1.16 -3.04
CA ARG A 139 -15.02 -0.12 -3.27
C ARG A 139 -15.75 -0.91 -4.35
N ASN A 140 -14.99 -1.38 -5.35
CA ASN A 140 -15.49 -2.25 -6.40
C ASN A 140 -14.86 -3.64 -6.29
N ALA A 141 -15.60 -4.61 -5.76
CA ALA A 141 -15.12 -5.98 -5.57
C ALA A 141 -14.72 -6.70 -6.89
N LYS A 142 -15.21 -6.21 -8.04
CA LYS A 142 -14.89 -6.78 -9.37
C LYS A 142 -13.58 -6.28 -9.96
N THR A 143 -12.95 -5.24 -9.38
CA THR A 143 -11.63 -4.76 -9.81
C THR A 143 -10.61 -5.90 -9.73
N ARG A 144 -9.81 -6.07 -10.79
CA ARG A 144 -8.76 -7.10 -10.83
C ARG A 144 -7.63 -6.77 -9.84
N GLY A 145 -7.15 -7.77 -9.11
CA GLY A 145 -6.06 -7.59 -8.14
C GLY A 145 -6.40 -6.57 -7.07
N CYS A 146 -5.51 -5.64 -6.82
CA CYS A 146 -5.67 -4.50 -5.91
C CYS A 146 -6.15 -3.21 -6.61
N GLY A 147 -6.26 -3.21 -7.94
CA GLY A 147 -6.47 -2.03 -8.77
C GLY A 147 -5.20 -1.60 -9.49
N ILE A 148 -5.26 -0.49 -10.20
CA ILE A 148 -4.14 0.07 -10.98
C ILE A 148 -3.47 1.22 -10.22
N GLY A 149 -4.26 2.06 -9.54
CA GLY A 149 -3.77 3.22 -8.81
C GLY A 149 -3.49 4.44 -9.70
N ASP A 150 -4.11 4.54 -10.89
CA ASP A 150 -3.97 5.71 -11.78
C ASP A 150 -4.83 6.88 -11.28
N VAL A 151 -4.22 7.73 -10.47
CA VAL A 151 -4.88 8.83 -9.77
C VAL A 151 -5.44 9.88 -10.74
N ALA A 152 -4.69 10.20 -11.80
CA ALA A 152 -5.14 11.20 -12.76
C ALA A 152 -6.33 10.69 -13.60
N ALA A 153 -6.29 9.43 -14.01
CA ALA A 153 -7.39 8.82 -14.76
C ALA A 153 -8.66 8.71 -13.90
N MET A 154 -8.55 8.33 -12.63
CA MET A 154 -9.68 8.30 -11.69
C MET A 154 -10.34 9.66 -11.56
N LEU A 155 -9.57 10.72 -11.33
CA LEU A 155 -10.10 12.08 -11.17
C LEU A 155 -10.66 12.66 -12.47
N THR A 156 -10.00 12.41 -13.61
CA THR A 156 -10.42 12.93 -14.91
C THR A 156 -11.73 12.28 -15.38
N SER A 157 -11.86 10.99 -15.19
CA SER A 157 -13.08 10.25 -15.57
C SER A 157 -14.23 10.45 -14.60
N GLY A 158 -13.96 10.92 -13.37
CA GLY A 158 -14.92 10.94 -12.28
C GLY A 158 -15.29 9.54 -11.74
N ASN A 159 -14.64 8.50 -12.26
CA ASN A 159 -14.85 7.13 -11.81
C ASN A 159 -13.96 6.82 -10.59
N LEU A 160 -14.43 7.16 -9.40
CA LEU A 160 -13.71 7.03 -8.14
C LEU A 160 -13.97 5.67 -7.47
N ASN A 161 -14.16 4.61 -8.24
CA ASN A 161 -14.31 3.27 -7.71
C ASN A 161 -13.04 2.44 -7.93
N GLY A 162 -12.80 1.47 -7.03
CA GLY A 162 -11.64 0.60 -7.15
C GLY A 162 -11.44 -0.28 -5.92
N LYS A 163 -10.20 -0.73 -5.77
CA LYS A 163 -9.75 -1.46 -4.56
C LYS A 163 -8.65 -0.68 -3.83
N CYS A 164 -7.89 -1.38 -3.01
CA CYS A 164 -6.93 -0.74 -2.10
C CYS A 164 -5.84 0.07 -2.82
N ALA A 165 -5.29 -0.42 -3.94
CA ALA A 165 -4.28 0.33 -4.67
C ALA A 165 -4.88 1.62 -5.29
N ASP A 166 -6.12 1.57 -5.78
CA ASP A 166 -6.76 2.75 -6.35
C ASP A 166 -7.05 3.81 -5.28
N LEU A 167 -7.70 3.40 -4.18
CA LEU A 167 -8.18 4.33 -3.16
C LEU A 167 -7.05 4.91 -2.29
N ASN A 168 -6.05 4.08 -1.97
CA ASN A 168 -4.90 4.55 -1.18
C ASN A 168 -3.93 5.37 -2.03
N ALA A 169 -3.69 5.02 -3.31
CA ALA A 169 -2.93 5.87 -4.22
C ALA A 169 -3.59 7.24 -4.43
N LEU A 170 -4.93 7.28 -4.51
CA LEU A 170 -5.67 8.55 -4.56
C LEU A 170 -5.40 9.42 -3.32
N TYR A 171 -5.43 8.81 -2.13
CA TYR A 171 -5.04 9.51 -0.89
C TYR A 171 -3.61 10.04 -0.96
N VAL A 172 -2.66 9.18 -1.36
CA VAL A 172 -1.22 9.53 -1.45
C VAL A 172 -1.00 10.66 -2.45
N GLY A 173 -1.61 10.60 -3.63
CA GLY A 173 -1.48 11.63 -4.66
C GLY A 173 -2.02 12.99 -4.20
N LEU A 174 -3.19 13.01 -3.59
CA LEU A 174 -3.78 14.23 -3.03
C LEU A 174 -2.96 14.81 -1.87
N ALA A 175 -2.41 13.95 -1.00
CA ALA A 175 -1.54 14.38 0.09
C ALA A 175 -0.22 14.96 -0.43
N ARG A 176 0.45 14.30 -1.38
CA ARG A 176 1.67 14.82 -2.04
C ARG A 176 1.40 16.14 -2.73
N ALA A 177 0.30 16.28 -3.45
CA ALA A 177 -0.12 17.52 -4.11
C ALA A 177 -0.40 18.67 -3.10
N ALA A 178 -0.79 18.35 -1.86
CA ALA A 178 -0.92 19.31 -0.75
C ALA A 178 0.42 19.63 -0.06
N GLY A 179 1.55 19.03 -0.52
CA GLY A 179 2.88 19.22 0.05
C GLY A 179 3.21 18.30 1.23
N LEU A 180 2.37 17.30 1.51
CA LEU A 180 2.60 16.33 2.58
C LEU A 180 3.38 15.14 2.04
N PRO A 181 4.51 14.72 2.67
CA PRO A 181 5.12 13.46 2.33
C PRO A 181 4.14 12.31 2.61
N ALA A 182 3.89 11.48 1.60
CA ALA A 182 2.98 10.35 1.72
C ALA A 182 3.48 9.17 0.88
N ARG A 183 3.18 7.95 1.30
CA ARG A 183 3.62 6.72 0.62
C ARG A 183 2.58 5.63 0.69
N ASP A 184 2.48 4.85 -0.37
CA ASP A 184 1.81 3.56 -0.32
C ASP A 184 2.70 2.52 0.36
N VAL A 185 2.07 1.56 1.01
CA VAL A 185 2.73 0.40 1.60
C VAL A 185 2.08 -0.85 1.02
N TYR A 186 2.84 -1.59 0.24
CA TYR A 186 2.35 -2.81 -0.43
C TYR A 186 2.55 -4.03 0.45
N GLY A 187 1.57 -4.91 0.49
CA GLY A 187 1.63 -6.06 1.38
C GLY A 187 0.48 -7.04 1.22
N ILE A 188 0.35 -7.94 2.18
CA ILE A 188 -0.65 -9.00 2.17
C ILE A 188 -1.16 -9.26 3.58
N ARG A 189 -2.48 -9.49 3.74
CA ARG A 189 -3.04 -9.93 5.02
C ARG A 189 -2.65 -11.37 5.29
N VAL A 190 -2.17 -11.64 6.49
CA VAL A 190 -1.64 -12.95 6.88
C VAL A 190 -2.43 -13.62 8.01
N MET A 191 -3.29 -12.85 8.68
CA MET A 191 -4.07 -13.34 9.82
C MET A 191 -5.49 -12.76 9.80
N PRO A 192 -6.46 -13.39 10.48
CA PRO A 192 -7.76 -12.79 10.75
C PRO A 192 -7.64 -11.47 11.52
N SER A 193 -8.61 -10.58 11.35
CA SER A 193 -8.69 -9.36 12.17
C SER A 193 -9.09 -9.68 13.61
N LYS A 194 -8.42 -9.06 14.57
CA LYS A 194 -8.74 -9.08 16.00
C LYS A 194 -9.59 -7.89 16.42
N PHE A 195 -9.72 -6.88 15.58
CA PHE A 195 -10.52 -5.67 15.84
C PHE A 195 -12.02 -5.86 15.57
N GLY A 196 -12.43 -7.09 15.23
CA GLY A 196 -13.84 -7.45 15.04
C GLY A 196 -14.38 -7.27 13.64
N TYR A 197 -13.52 -7.01 12.66
CA TYR A 197 -13.91 -6.86 11.24
C TYR A 197 -13.52 -8.11 10.43
N LYS A 198 -14.51 -8.92 10.07
CA LYS A 198 -14.27 -10.09 9.20
C LYS A 198 -13.70 -9.71 7.84
N SER A 199 -14.13 -8.57 7.31
CA SER A 199 -13.68 -8.06 6.02
C SER A 199 -12.22 -7.62 6.00
N LEU A 200 -11.59 -7.32 7.15
CA LEU A 200 -10.25 -6.76 7.25
C LEU A 200 -9.16 -7.78 7.60
N GLY A 201 -9.46 -9.06 7.57
CA GLY A 201 -8.51 -10.14 7.84
C GLY A 201 -8.30 -11.08 6.66
N ALA A 202 -7.33 -11.99 6.80
CA ALA A 202 -7.21 -13.18 5.96
C ALA A 202 -8.28 -14.19 6.37
N GLY A 203 -9.01 -14.72 5.40
CA GLY A 203 -10.13 -15.65 5.65
C GLY A 203 -9.70 -17.12 5.76
N SER A 204 -8.44 -17.45 5.42
CA SER A 204 -7.89 -18.79 5.43
C SER A 204 -6.36 -18.75 5.41
N GLU A 205 -5.70 -19.90 5.56
CA GLU A 205 -4.25 -20.04 5.38
C GLU A 205 -3.79 -19.80 3.93
N ASN A 206 -4.66 -20.06 2.97
CA ASN A 206 -4.40 -19.70 1.57
C ASN A 206 -4.73 -18.21 1.35
N ILE A 207 -3.69 -17.38 1.36
CA ILE A 207 -3.77 -15.92 1.26
C ILE A 207 -3.51 -15.39 -0.15
N THR A 208 -3.57 -16.22 -1.18
CA THR A 208 -3.34 -15.83 -2.60
C THR A 208 -4.18 -14.63 -3.05
N LYS A 209 -5.35 -14.40 -2.44
CA LYS A 209 -6.25 -13.27 -2.74
C LYS A 209 -6.30 -12.22 -1.64
N ALA A 210 -5.37 -12.25 -0.70
CA ALA A 210 -5.37 -11.38 0.47
C ALA A 210 -4.41 -10.17 0.34
N GLN A 211 -3.96 -9.86 -0.89
CA GLN A 211 -3.14 -8.66 -1.15
C GLN A 211 -3.89 -7.42 -0.68
N HIS A 212 -3.16 -6.52 -0.05
CA HIS A 212 -3.71 -5.28 0.46
C HIS A 212 -2.64 -4.19 0.52
N CYS A 213 -2.92 -3.06 -0.10
CA CYS A 213 -2.11 -1.86 0.01
C CYS A 213 -2.65 -0.98 1.14
N ARG A 214 -1.79 -0.30 1.86
CA ARG A 214 -2.09 0.71 2.87
C ARG A 214 -1.39 2.01 2.50
N ALA A 215 -1.63 3.08 3.24
CA ALA A 215 -0.95 4.35 3.03
C ALA A 215 -0.45 4.95 4.34
N GLU A 216 0.56 5.80 4.24
CA GLU A 216 1.07 6.61 5.33
C GLU A 216 1.24 8.04 4.88
N VAL A 217 1.05 8.96 5.81
CA VAL A 217 1.37 10.38 5.65
C VAL A 217 2.32 10.81 6.77
N TYR A 218 3.36 11.56 6.42
CA TYR A 218 4.27 12.12 7.41
C TYR A 218 3.73 13.42 7.99
N LEU A 219 3.61 13.45 9.29
CA LEU A 219 3.22 14.66 10.04
C LEU A 219 4.36 15.07 10.98
N SER A 220 4.76 16.35 10.91
CA SER A 220 5.87 16.87 11.73
C SER A 220 5.62 16.60 13.22
N GLY A 221 6.65 16.10 13.88
CA GLY A 221 6.62 15.67 15.27
C GLY A 221 5.94 14.33 15.53
N LEU A 222 5.02 13.86 14.67
CA LEU A 222 4.32 12.58 14.82
C LEU A 222 4.98 11.45 14.02
N GLY A 223 5.79 11.80 13.01
CA GLY A 223 6.40 10.82 12.12
C GLY A 223 5.41 10.29 11.06
N TRP A 224 5.63 9.05 10.63
CA TRP A 224 4.74 8.37 9.68
C TRP A 224 3.44 7.95 10.38
N VAL A 225 2.34 8.55 9.97
CA VAL A 225 0.99 8.29 10.47
C VAL A 225 0.29 7.32 9.51
N PRO A 226 -0.14 6.14 10.01
CA PRO A 226 -0.85 5.17 9.20
C PRO A 226 -2.24 5.66 8.82
N VAL A 227 -2.67 5.40 7.59
CA VAL A 227 -4.02 5.70 7.10
C VAL A 227 -4.51 4.61 6.15
N ASP A 228 -5.79 4.30 6.17
CA ASP A 228 -6.37 3.32 5.26
C ASP A 228 -7.82 3.63 4.91
N PRO A 229 -8.08 4.64 4.05
CA PRO A 229 -9.43 4.95 3.59
C PRO A 229 -10.05 3.82 2.76
N ALA A 230 -9.22 2.99 2.10
CA ALA A 230 -9.70 1.86 1.32
C ALA A 230 -10.35 0.78 2.19
N ASP A 231 -9.83 0.55 3.40
CA ASP A 231 -10.43 -0.40 4.34
C ASP A 231 -11.74 0.11 4.94
N VAL A 232 -11.90 1.40 5.13
CA VAL A 232 -13.22 1.96 5.50
C VAL A 232 -14.25 1.64 4.42
N ARG A 233 -13.90 1.84 3.15
CA ARG A 233 -14.79 1.50 2.02
C ARG A 233 -15.02 0.00 1.90
N LYS A 234 -14.05 -0.83 2.31
CA LYS A 234 -14.20 -2.27 2.38
C LYS A 234 -15.17 -2.69 3.48
N VAL A 235 -15.12 -2.08 4.65
CA VAL A 235 -16.08 -2.30 5.73
C VAL A 235 -17.49 -1.96 5.27
N ILE A 236 -17.68 -0.82 4.61
CA ILE A 236 -18.99 -0.44 4.07
C ILE A 236 -19.56 -1.54 3.16
N LEU A 237 -18.78 -2.04 2.21
CA LEU A 237 -19.26 -2.97 1.21
C LEU A 237 -19.35 -4.42 1.70
N GLU A 238 -18.33 -4.89 2.44
CA GLU A 238 -18.09 -6.31 2.65
C GLU A 238 -18.28 -6.77 4.11
N GLU A 239 -18.27 -5.86 5.11
CA GLU A 239 -18.48 -6.29 6.50
C GLU A 239 -19.92 -6.74 6.73
N PRO A 240 -20.15 -7.93 7.30
CA PRO A 240 -21.51 -8.43 7.53
C PRO A 240 -22.40 -7.46 8.32
N PRO A 241 -23.66 -7.23 7.86
CA PRO A 241 -24.38 -7.92 6.78
C PRO A 241 -24.11 -7.43 5.36
N ALA A 242 -23.05 -6.63 5.12
CA ALA A 242 -22.66 -5.97 3.87
C ALA A 242 -23.55 -4.74 3.51
N ASN A 243 -22.99 -3.88 2.65
CA ASN A 243 -23.63 -2.63 2.22
C ASN A 243 -24.08 -1.74 3.40
N LEU A 244 -23.21 -1.61 4.39
CA LEU A 244 -23.46 -0.77 5.56
C LEU A 244 -23.59 0.70 5.15
N ALA A 245 -24.40 1.46 5.89
CA ALA A 245 -24.47 2.91 5.72
C ALA A 245 -23.15 3.56 6.20
N ILE A 246 -22.83 4.73 5.66
CA ILE A 246 -21.59 5.44 6.02
C ILE A 246 -21.57 5.88 7.48
N ASP A 247 -22.72 6.05 8.09
CA ASP A 247 -22.97 6.39 9.48
C ASP A 247 -23.24 5.17 10.38
N ASP A 248 -23.15 3.95 9.83
CA ASP A 248 -23.21 2.73 10.63
C ASP A 248 -22.10 2.75 11.71
N PRO A 249 -22.41 2.38 12.97
CA PRO A 249 -21.44 2.40 14.06
C PRO A 249 -20.14 1.65 13.77
N LYS A 250 -20.18 0.54 13.02
CA LYS A 250 -18.97 -0.19 12.61
C LYS A 250 -18.13 0.62 11.63
N VAL A 251 -18.77 1.30 10.68
CA VAL A 251 -18.08 2.14 9.69
C VAL A 251 -17.46 3.36 10.36
N VAL A 252 -18.21 4.02 11.23
CA VAL A 252 -17.71 5.17 12.02
C VAL A 252 -16.52 4.78 12.88
N ALA A 253 -16.57 3.62 13.54
CA ALA A 253 -15.47 3.11 14.36
C ALA A 253 -14.24 2.77 13.49
N ALA A 254 -14.42 2.11 12.33
CA ALA A 254 -13.35 1.84 11.38
C ALA A 254 -12.72 3.13 10.84
N ARG A 255 -13.55 4.10 10.40
CA ARG A 255 -13.10 5.41 9.91
C ARG A 255 -12.23 6.12 10.94
N ARG A 256 -12.61 6.09 12.20
CA ARG A 256 -11.84 6.70 13.30
C ARG A 256 -10.53 5.96 13.56
N ALA A 257 -10.54 4.62 13.56
CA ALA A 257 -9.37 3.80 13.86
C ALA A 257 -8.32 3.83 12.73
N LEU A 258 -8.76 3.92 11.47
CA LEU A 258 -7.92 3.83 10.28
C LEU A 258 -7.37 5.20 9.81
N PHE A 259 -7.50 6.24 10.61
CA PHE A 259 -6.71 7.47 10.54
C PHE A 259 -5.87 7.58 11.81
N GLY A 260 -4.62 7.20 11.70
CA GLY A 260 -3.68 7.12 12.83
C GLY A 260 -3.39 5.69 13.28
N GLY A 261 -4.04 4.66 12.73
CA GLY A 261 -3.81 3.29 13.13
C GLY A 261 -4.10 2.25 12.05
N TRP A 262 -3.54 1.08 12.23
CA TRP A 262 -3.90 -0.15 11.54
C TRP A 262 -3.53 -1.38 12.36
N GLU A 263 -4.10 -2.50 12.00
CA GLU A 263 -3.90 -3.78 12.67
C GLU A 263 -2.65 -4.49 12.16
N GLY A 264 -1.92 -5.17 13.05
CA GLY A 264 -0.69 -5.92 12.76
C GLY A 264 -0.90 -7.28 12.10
N ASN A 265 -2.09 -7.58 11.58
CA ASN A 265 -2.44 -8.81 10.88
C ASN A 265 -1.97 -8.87 9.42
N TRP A 266 -0.97 -8.08 9.06
CA TRP A 266 -0.57 -7.77 7.71
C TRP A 266 0.95 -7.74 7.58
N LEU A 267 1.46 -8.31 6.48
CA LEU A 267 2.87 -8.34 6.12
C LEU A 267 3.13 -7.26 5.08
N ALA A 268 4.04 -6.33 5.39
CA ALA A 268 4.49 -5.30 4.48
C ALA A 268 5.68 -5.78 3.63
N TYR A 269 5.60 -5.59 2.33
CA TYR A 269 6.71 -5.87 1.42
C TYR A 269 7.61 -4.66 1.24
N ASN A 270 7.07 -3.56 0.70
CA ASN A 270 7.84 -2.39 0.31
C ASN A 270 6.97 -1.13 0.13
N PHE A 271 7.62 0.00 -0.24
CA PHE A 271 7.01 1.30 -0.57
C PHE A 271 7.25 1.70 -2.03
N ALA A 272 7.67 0.78 -2.89
CA ALA A 272 8.28 1.10 -4.16
C ALA A 272 7.27 1.43 -5.25
N HIS A 273 7.63 2.42 -6.06
CA HIS A 273 6.96 2.80 -7.30
C HIS A 273 7.97 2.87 -8.44
N ASP A 274 7.47 2.73 -9.66
CA ASP A 274 8.24 2.91 -10.90
C ASP A 274 9.50 2.02 -10.93
N LEU A 275 9.29 0.71 -10.70
CA LEU A 275 10.35 -0.28 -10.54
C LEU A 275 10.90 -0.78 -11.88
N ASN A 276 12.18 -0.60 -12.10
CA ASN A 276 12.91 -1.31 -13.14
C ASN A 276 13.51 -2.59 -12.57
N LEU A 277 12.91 -3.73 -12.89
CA LEU A 277 13.41 -5.02 -12.43
C LEU A 277 14.71 -5.39 -13.14
N PRO A 278 15.82 -5.65 -12.41
CA PRO A 278 17.10 -6.00 -13.01
C PRO A 278 17.02 -7.24 -13.90
N GLY A 279 17.44 -7.11 -15.16
CA GLY A 279 17.42 -8.19 -16.14
C GLY A 279 16.06 -8.44 -16.78
N ALA A 280 15.01 -7.68 -16.43
CA ALA A 280 13.74 -7.76 -17.12
C ALA A 280 13.81 -7.11 -18.49
N SER A 281 13.14 -7.72 -19.48
CA SER A 281 12.93 -7.14 -20.82
C SER A 281 11.55 -6.48 -20.96
N GLY A 282 10.73 -6.56 -19.91
CA GLY A 282 9.39 -5.98 -19.86
C GLY A 282 9.40 -4.49 -19.48
N PRO A 283 8.22 -3.85 -19.49
CA PRO A 283 8.08 -2.48 -19.07
C PRO A 283 8.38 -2.34 -17.56
N MET A 284 8.63 -1.11 -17.16
CA MET A 284 8.69 -0.73 -15.75
C MET A 284 7.39 -1.14 -15.02
N LEU A 285 7.53 -1.66 -13.80
CA LEU A 285 6.39 -1.95 -12.95
C LEU A 285 6.02 -0.73 -12.12
N GLU A 286 4.76 -0.42 -12.09
CA GLU A 286 4.23 0.71 -11.33
C GLU A 286 4.38 0.49 -9.81
N PHE A 287 4.21 -0.76 -9.38
CA PHE A 287 4.47 -1.25 -8.00
C PHE A 287 4.63 -2.76 -7.98
N LEU A 288 5.16 -3.31 -6.88
CA LEU A 288 5.44 -4.73 -6.73
C LEU A 288 4.89 -5.26 -5.38
#